data_6570d56865d5b7922b49a89145f06e5a
#
_entry.id   6570d56865d5b7922b49a89145f06e5a
#
_cell.length_a   1.000
_cell.length_b   1.000
_cell.length_c   1.000
_cell.angle_alpha   90.00
_cell.angle_beta   90.00
_cell.angle_gamma   90.00
#
_symmetry.space_group_name_H-M   'P 1'
#
loop_
_entity.id
_entity.type
_entity.pdbx_description
1 polymer ?
#
loop_
_entity_poly.entity_id
_entity_poly.type
_entity_poly.pdbx_seq_one_letter_code
_entity_poly.pdbx_strand_id
1 'polypeptide(L)'
;MCLSLVGSEMCIRDRKRYCCDECETIFYTNPNIVVGALCMRDGKILMAKRNINPRIGLWTLPAGFMENAETLQDGALRETFEETGSKAEIIMPYTMFSLPHINQVHMFYLANLLDDNFGPTIESSEVKLFKNNEILWDEIAFPTVEKTLKYYLEDLEKDNFIFREEDIKLW
;
A
#
# COMPACT_ATOMS: atom_id res chain seq x y z
N MET A 1 0.14 -9.60 31.92
CA MET A 1 0.23 -9.75 30.47
C MET A 1 -0.39 -11.09 30.14
N CYS A 2 -1.55 -11.12 29.48
CA CYS A 2 -2.22 -12.36 29.14
C CYS A 2 -1.43 -13.02 27.98
N LEU A 3 -0.79 -14.18 28.23
CA LEU A 3 0.10 -14.85 27.26
C LEU A 3 -0.62 -15.96 26.48
N SER A 4 -1.93 -16.17 26.72
CA SER A 4 -2.70 -17.20 26.04
C SER A 4 -3.83 -16.56 25.23
N LEU A 5 -3.86 -16.87 23.93
CA LEU A 5 -4.97 -16.53 23.02
C LEU A 5 -6.20 -17.44 23.26
N VAL A 6 -6.46 -17.88 24.49
CA VAL A 6 -7.67 -18.59 24.85
C VAL A 6 -8.72 -17.54 25.21
N GLY A 7 -9.66 -17.34 24.29
CA GLY A 7 -10.74 -16.37 24.47
C GLY A 7 -11.93 -16.76 23.63
N SER A 8 -13.11 -16.31 24.04
CA SER A 8 -14.36 -16.51 23.32
C SER A 8 -14.77 -15.27 22.55
N GLU A 9 -15.45 -15.48 21.41
CA GLU A 9 -16.05 -14.37 20.65
C GLU A 9 -17.32 -13.91 21.34
N MET A 10 -17.33 -12.67 21.85
CA MET A 10 -18.48 -12.10 22.53
C MET A 10 -19.00 -10.85 21.80
N CYS A 11 -20.32 -10.62 21.88
CA CYS A 11 -20.95 -9.42 21.33
C CYS A 11 -20.86 -8.29 22.37
N ILE A 12 -19.99 -7.29 22.07
CA ILE A 12 -19.80 -6.11 22.93
C ILE A 12 -20.23 -4.88 22.15
N ARG A 13 -21.26 -4.16 22.64
CA ARG A 13 -21.85 -2.99 21.95
C ARG A 13 -22.15 -3.26 20.47
N ASP A 14 -22.88 -4.33 20.20
CA ASP A 14 -23.32 -4.76 18.84
C ASP A 14 -22.20 -5.18 17.88
N ARG A 15 -20.98 -5.40 18.38
CA ARG A 15 -19.84 -5.87 17.61
C ARG A 15 -19.24 -7.11 18.26
N LYS A 16 -18.89 -8.09 17.42
CA LYS A 16 -18.13 -9.26 17.86
C LYS A 16 -16.72 -8.86 18.21
N ARG A 17 -16.24 -9.27 19.38
CA ARG A 17 -14.89 -9.02 19.89
C ARG A 17 -14.35 -10.29 20.52
N TYR A 18 -13.06 -10.48 20.46
CA TYR A 18 -12.40 -11.49 21.27
C TYR A 18 -12.21 -10.98 22.69
N CYS A 19 -12.63 -11.79 23.67
CA CYS A 19 -12.46 -11.51 25.09
C CYS A 19 -11.67 -12.66 25.71
N CYS A 20 -10.67 -12.35 26.53
CA CYS A 20 -9.95 -13.36 27.30
C CYS A 20 -10.86 -13.95 28.37
N ASP A 21 -11.00 -15.27 28.39
CA ASP A 21 -11.88 -15.95 29.38
C ASP A 21 -11.34 -15.88 30.82
N GLU A 22 -10.03 -15.61 31.00
CA GLU A 22 -9.40 -15.54 32.33
C GLU A 22 -9.40 -14.14 32.93
N CYS A 23 -9.07 -13.10 32.12
CA CYS A 23 -8.87 -11.72 32.63
C CYS A 23 -9.86 -10.73 32.04
N GLU A 24 -10.85 -11.17 31.26
CA GLU A 24 -11.90 -10.37 30.63
C GLU A 24 -11.35 -9.24 29.72
N THR A 25 -10.07 -9.27 29.35
CA THR A 25 -9.49 -8.28 28.45
C THR A 25 -10.12 -8.40 27.06
N ILE A 26 -10.62 -7.30 26.52
CA ILE A 26 -11.21 -7.21 25.18
C ILE A 26 -10.12 -6.89 24.18
N PHE A 27 -9.99 -7.71 23.14
CA PHE A 27 -9.08 -7.47 22.02
C PHE A 27 -9.81 -6.77 20.86
N TYR A 28 -9.35 -5.59 20.53
CA TYR A 28 -9.85 -4.81 19.40
C TYR A 28 -9.04 -5.11 18.15
N THR A 29 -9.74 -5.54 17.09
CA THR A 29 -9.14 -5.69 15.77
C THR A 29 -9.51 -4.47 14.93
N ASN A 30 -8.52 -3.73 14.47
CA ASN A 30 -8.70 -2.59 13.57
C ASN A 30 -8.38 -3.00 12.13
N PRO A 31 -8.90 -2.27 11.13
CA PRO A 31 -8.43 -2.42 9.77
C PRO A 31 -6.91 -2.21 9.65
N ASN A 32 -6.26 -3.02 8.84
CA ASN A 32 -4.84 -2.86 8.56
C ASN A 32 -4.63 -1.69 7.59
N ILE A 33 -3.58 -0.91 7.81
CA ILE A 33 -3.19 0.18 6.92
C ILE A 33 -2.05 -0.34 6.03
N VAL A 34 -2.23 -0.19 4.73
CA VAL A 34 -1.19 -0.39 3.71
C VAL A 34 -0.75 0.99 3.25
N VAL A 35 0.55 1.22 3.24
CA VAL A 35 1.15 2.49 2.81
C VAL A 35 2.11 2.25 1.65
N GLY A 36 2.10 3.14 0.68
CA GLY A 36 2.97 3.02 -0.48
C GLY A 36 3.18 4.35 -1.19
N ALA A 37 4.01 4.34 -2.22
CA ALA A 37 4.31 5.52 -3.00
C ALA A 37 4.31 5.26 -4.50
N LEU A 38 3.74 6.21 -5.27
CA LEU A 38 3.98 6.37 -6.68
C LEU A 38 5.23 7.24 -6.82
N CYS A 39 6.37 6.58 -7.04
CA CYS A 39 7.66 7.23 -7.15
C CYS A 39 7.95 7.57 -8.61
N MET A 40 8.32 8.82 -8.85
CA MET A 40 8.55 9.37 -10.18
C MET A 40 9.99 9.82 -10.36
N ARG A 41 10.52 9.67 -11.59
CA ARG A 41 11.78 10.27 -12.04
C ARG A 41 11.78 10.45 -13.55
N ASP A 42 12.13 11.64 -14.00
CA ASP A 42 12.24 11.97 -15.43
C ASP A 42 11.00 11.56 -16.27
N GLY A 43 9.81 11.80 -15.71
CA GLY A 43 8.53 11.46 -16.35
C GLY A 43 8.24 9.96 -16.44
N LYS A 44 8.93 9.14 -15.66
CA LYS A 44 8.71 7.70 -15.54
C LYS A 44 8.28 7.33 -14.13
N ILE A 45 7.60 6.19 -13.98
CA ILE A 45 7.08 5.66 -12.73
C ILE A 45 7.87 4.42 -12.35
N LEU A 46 8.35 4.36 -11.10
CA LEU A 46 8.99 3.18 -10.55
C LEU A 46 7.93 2.14 -10.21
N MET A 47 8.10 0.93 -10.73
CA MET A 47 7.27 -0.21 -10.41
C MET A 47 8.13 -1.43 -10.06
N ALA A 48 7.60 -2.27 -9.20
CA ALA A 48 8.23 -3.51 -8.75
C ALA A 48 7.40 -4.72 -9.19
N LYS A 49 8.06 -5.77 -9.66
CA LYS A 49 7.42 -7.05 -10.03
C LYS A 49 7.46 -7.99 -8.85
N ARG A 50 6.31 -8.34 -8.33
CA ARG A 50 6.15 -9.12 -7.10
C ARG A 50 6.82 -10.50 -7.19
N ASN A 51 7.57 -10.85 -6.16
CA ASN A 51 8.19 -12.17 -5.96
C ASN A 51 7.55 -12.96 -4.80
N ILE A 52 6.54 -12.39 -4.15
CA ILE A 52 5.84 -12.97 -3.00
C ILE A 52 4.33 -13.04 -3.24
N ASN A 53 3.66 -13.97 -2.53
CA ASN A 53 2.19 -14.05 -2.54
C ASN A 53 1.56 -12.86 -1.79
N PRO A 54 0.35 -12.43 -2.20
CA PRO A 54 -0.39 -12.82 -3.41
C PRO A 54 0.13 -12.13 -4.68
N ARG A 55 -0.31 -12.62 -5.84
CA ARG A 55 -0.05 -11.98 -7.13
C ARG A 55 1.43 -11.96 -7.58
N ILE A 56 2.16 -13.06 -7.33
CA ILE A 56 3.53 -13.26 -7.84
C ILE A 56 3.57 -13.03 -9.36
N GLY A 57 4.62 -12.33 -9.83
CA GLY A 57 4.87 -12.07 -11.24
C GLY A 57 4.11 -10.89 -11.82
N LEU A 58 3.24 -10.22 -11.03
CA LEU A 58 2.54 -9.01 -11.45
C LEU A 58 3.23 -7.74 -10.93
N TRP A 59 2.99 -6.63 -11.63
CA TRP A 59 3.58 -5.34 -11.32
C TRP A 59 2.76 -4.56 -10.29
N THR A 60 3.44 -3.87 -9.40
CA THR A 60 2.83 -3.03 -8.37
C THR A 60 3.63 -1.75 -8.16
N LEU A 61 3.02 -0.78 -7.49
CA LEU A 61 3.75 0.27 -6.81
C LEU A 61 4.31 -0.29 -5.49
N PRO A 62 5.49 0.15 -5.02
CA PRO A 62 6.02 -0.28 -3.73
C PRO A 62 5.05 0.10 -2.61
N ALA A 63 4.63 -0.90 -1.84
CA ALA A 63 3.66 -0.72 -0.76
C ALA A 63 3.55 -1.96 0.13
N GLY A 64 3.44 -1.76 1.44
CA GLY A 64 3.21 -2.81 2.41
C GLY A 64 2.50 -2.34 3.66
N PHE A 65 2.42 -3.19 4.68
CA PHE A 65 1.73 -2.86 5.91
C PHE A 65 2.50 -1.84 6.73
N MET A 66 1.75 -0.85 7.24
CA MET A 66 2.28 0.11 8.20
C MET A 66 2.67 -0.60 9.50
N GLU A 67 3.87 -0.30 10.00
CA GLU A 67 4.38 -0.83 11.26
C GLU A 67 4.00 0.07 12.44
N ASN A 68 4.10 -0.50 13.64
CA ASN A 68 3.88 0.28 14.86
C ASN A 68 4.96 1.34 15.05
N ALA A 69 4.57 2.51 15.55
CA ALA A 69 5.45 3.64 15.86
C ALA A 69 6.10 4.34 14.64
N GLU A 70 5.60 4.13 13.44
CA GLU A 70 5.96 4.92 12.26
C GLU A 70 4.80 5.81 11.80
N THR A 71 5.11 6.87 11.04
CA THR A 71 4.10 7.66 10.34
C THR A 71 3.73 7.01 9.01
N LEU A 72 2.58 7.38 8.42
CA LEU A 72 2.19 6.91 7.08
C LEU A 72 3.27 7.20 6.03
N GLN A 73 3.95 8.35 6.12
CA GLN A 73 5.02 8.75 5.20
C GLN A 73 6.28 7.92 5.41
N ASP A 74 6.68 7.71 6.67
CA ASP A 74 7.85 6.89 6.99
C ASP A 74 7.66 5.45 6.50
N GLY A 75 6.45 4.88 6.72
CA GLY A 75 6.11 3.55 6.22
C GLY A 75 6.16 3.46 4.70
N ALA A 76 5.60 4.45 3.98
CA ALA A 76 5.66 4.48 2.51
C ALA A 76 7.09 4.58 1.97
N LEU A 77 7.96 5.35 2.64
CA LEU A 77 9.38 5.47 2.27
C LEU A 77 10.16 4.19 2.61
N ARG A 78 9.88 3.56 3.76
CA ARG A 78 10.49 2.28 4.17
C ARG A 78 10.14 1.19 3.16
N GLU A 79 8.86 1.01 2.83
CA GLU A 79 8.39 0.03 1.84
C GLU A 79 9.02 0.28 0.45
N THR A 80 9.10 1.55 0.03
CA THR A 80 9.79 1.90 -1.21
C THR A 80 11.23 1.43 -1.19
N PHE A 81 11.95 1.64 -0.09
CA PHE A 81 13.33 1.22 0.03
C PHE A 81 13.47 -0.31 0.10
N GLU A 82 12.64 -0.99 0.89
CA GLU A 82 12.68 -2.45 1.09
C GLU A 82 12.36 -3.20 -0.20
N GLU A 83 11.34 -2.76 -0.95
CA GLU A 83 10.90 -3.43 -2.18
C GLU A 83 11.73 -3.05 -3.43
N THR A 84 12.41 -1.90 -3.42
CA THR A 84 13.09 -1.41 -4.65
C THR A 84 14.56 -1.05 -4.47
N GLY A 85 15.04 -0.84 -3.23
CA GLY A 85 16.36 -0.31 -2.93
C GLY A 85 16.48 1.20 -3.11
N SER A 86 15.43 1.88 -3.60
CA SER A 86 15.47 3.32 -3.88
C SER A 86 15.15 4.17 -2.68
N LYS A 87 15.75 5.35 -2.64
CA LYS A 87 15.35 6.44 -1.74
C LYS A 87 14.41 7.39 -2.48
N ALA A 88 13.40 7.85 -1.76
CA ALA A 88 12.41 8.79 -2.30
C ALA A 88 12.11 9.92 -1.32
N GLU A 89 11.50 10.97 -1.82
CA GLU A 89 11.00 12.11 -1.06
C GLU A 89 9.52 12.30 -1.35
N ILE A 90 8.71 12.34 -0.30
CA ILE A 90 7.26 12.53 -0.42
C ILE A 90 6.96 13.95 -0.91
N ILE A 91 6.08 14.05 -1.90
CA ILE A 91 5.54 15.32 -2.41
C ILE A 91 4.22 15.63 -1.72
N MET A 92 3.26 14.68 -1.77
CA MET A 92 1.93 14.89 -1.20
C MET A 92 1.19 13.54 -1.00
N PRO A 93 0.19 13.50 -0.10
CA PRO A 93 -0.79 12.41 -0.08
C PRO A 93 -1.55 12.41 -1.41
N TYR A 94 -1.82 11.24 -1.97
CA TYR A 94 -2.37 11.19 -3.32
C TYR A 94 -3.68 10.40 -3.44
N THR A 95 -3.69 9.12 -3.07
CA THR A 95 -4.91 8.34 -3.08
C THR A 95 -5.09 7.57 -1.79
N MET A 96 -6.34 7.51 -1.30
CA MET A 96 -6.73 6.66 -0.20
C MET A 96 -7.90 5.77 -0.62
N PHE A 97 -7.78 4.47 -0.37
CA PHE A 97 -8.81 3.50 -0.70
C PHE A 97 -9.25 2.76 0.55
N SER A 98 -10.56 2.74 0.80
CA SER A 98 -11.16 1.85 1.79
C SER A 98 -11.54 0.52 1.14
N LEU A 99 -11.07 -0.59 1.71
CA LEU A 99 -11.34 -1.96 1.25
C LEU A 99 -12.06 -2.75 2.37
N PRO A 100 -13.37 -2.52 2.58
CA PRO A 100 -14.11 -3.12 3.70
C PRO A 100 -14.14 -4.65 3.66
N HIS A 101 -14.10 -5.24 2.47
CA HIS A 101 -14.18 -6.69 2.26
C HIS A 101 -12.94 -7.46 2.76
N ILE A 102 -11.81 -6.77 2.94
CA ILE A 102 -10.58 -7.34 3.50
C ILE A 102 -10.08 -6.59 4.75
N ASN A 103 -10.87 -5.65 5.26
CA ASN A 103 -10.53 -4.82 6.42
C ASN A 103 -9.19 -4.10 6.25
N GLN A 104 -9.01 -3.40 5.12
CA GLN A 104 -7.80 -2.63 4.83
C GLN A 104 -8.11 -1.21 4.40
N VAL A 105 -7.16 -0.31 4.64
CA VAL A 105 -7.08 1.04 4.08
C VAL A 105 -5.74 1.15 3.37
N HIS A 106 -5.76 1.50 2.07
CA HIS A 106 -4.54 1.71 1.30
C HIS A 106 -4.31 3.19 1.09
N MET A 107 -3.13 3.67 1.46
CA MET A 107 -2.72 5.07 1.30
C MET A 107 -1.49 5.15 0.40
N PHE A 108 -1.62 5.85 -0.73
CA PHE A 108 -0.49 6.11 -1.63
C PHE A 108 -0.12 7.59 -1.64
N TYR A 109 1.17 7.84 -1.67
CA TYR A 109 1.77 9.16 -1.82
C TYR A 109 2.34 9.36 -3.21
N LEU A 110 2.38 10.59 -3.71
CA LEU A 110 3.30 10.97 -4.77
C LEU A 110 4.67 11.23 -4.16
N ALA A 111 5.71 10.73 -4.81
CA ALA A 111 7.09 10.89 -4.35
C ALA A 111 8.05 11.04 -5.53
N ASN A 112 9.15 11.74 -5.32
CA ASN A 112 10.27 11.81 -6.23
C ASN A 112 11.34 10.80 -5.83
N LEU A 113 11.90 10.06 -6.78
CA LEU A 113 13.12 9.29 -6.54
C LEU A 113 14.32 10.23 -6.41
N LEU A 114 15.14 9.97 -5.39
CA LEU A 114 16.33 10.78 -5.10
C LEU A 114 17.57 10.32 -5.88
N ASP A 115 17.58 9.04 -6.29
CA ASP A 115 18.69 8.43 -7.03
C ASP A 115 18.19 7.36 -8.02
N ASP A 116 19.12 6.76 -8.78
CA ASP A 116 18.85 5.68 -9.73
C ASP A 116 19.24 4.31 -9.17
N ASN A 117 19.45 4.20 -7.86
CA ASN A 117 19.83 2.95 -7.19
C ASN A 117 18.59 2.11 -6.90
N PHE A 118 18.04 1.45 -7.88
CA PHE A 118 16.95 0.50 -7.72
C PHE A 118 17.28 -0.84 -8.38
N GLY A 119 16.69 -1.90 -7.89
CA GLY A 119 16.89 -3.22 -8.42
C GLY A 119 16.09 -4.29 -7.68
N PRO A 120 16.24 -5.56 -8.12
CA PRO A 120 15.55 -6.67 -7.49
C PRO A 120 15.88 -6.80 -6.00
N THR A 121 14.89 -7.22 -5.23
CA THR A 121 15.00 -7.51 -3.81
C THR A 121 14.49 -8.92 -3.52
N ILE A 122 14.40 -9.31 -2.24
CA ILE A 122 13.77 -10.59 -1.89
C ILE A 122 12.30 -10.61 -2.29
N GLU A 123 11.61 -9.46 -2.16
CA GLU A 123 10.18 -9.33 -2.42
C GLU A 123 9.85 -8.92 -3.86
N SER A 124 10.82 -8.41 -4.60
CA SER A 124 10.67 -7.92 -5.98
C SER A 124 11.65 -8.59 -6.92
N SER A 125 11.15 -9.40 -7.86
CA SER A 125 11.98 -10.10 -8.85
C SER A 125 12.55 -9.16 -9.93
N GLU A 126 11.89 -8.03 -10.19
CA GLU A 126 12.30 -7.00 -11.12
C GLU A 126 11.82 -5.63 -10.63
N VAL A 127 12.63 -4.61 -10.80
CA VAL A 127 12.27 -3.21 -10.51
C VAL A 127 12.64 -2.37 -11.72
N LYS A 128 11.71 -1.55 -12.21
CA LYS A 128 11.89 -0.81 -13.46
C LYS A 128 11.14 0.51 -13.46
N LEU A 129 11.72 1.50 -14.18
CA LEU A 129 11.05 2.76 -14.52
C LEU A 129 10.26 2.59 -15.82
N PHE A 130 8.94 2.75 -15.74
CA PHE A 130 8.02 2.71 -16.86
C PHE A 130 7.69 4.11 -17.37
N LYS A 131 7.72 4.31 -18.68
CA LYS A 131 7.02 5.45 -19.27
C LYS A 131 5.50 5.22 -19.20
N ASN A 132 4.74 6.29 -19.28
CA ASN A 132 3.27 6.22 -19.18
C ASN A 132 2.62 5.27 -20.21
N ASN A 133 3.18 5.21 -21.43
CA ASN A 133 2.71 4.35 -22.51
C ASN A 133 3.28 2.92 -22.47
N GLU A 134 4.16 2.62 -21.52
CA GLU A 134 4.78 1.29 -21.32
C GLU A 134 4.12 0.51 -20.18
N ILE A 135 3.13 1.07 -19.48
CA ILE A 135 2.45 0.41 -18.37
C ILE A 135 1.67 -0.81 -18.89
N LEU A 136 1.97 -1.97 -18.29
CA LEU A 136 1.37 -3.26 -18.66
C LEU A 136 0.07 -3.44 -17.83
N TRP A 137 -1.02 -2.82 -18.28
CA TRP A 137 -2.28 -2.76 -17.52
C TRP A 137 -2.85 -4.13 -17.13
N ASP A 138 -2.73 -5.13 -17.99
CA ASP A 138 -3.19 -6.50 -17.72
C ASP A 138 -2.31 -7.26 -16.71
N GLU A 139 -1.13 -6.71 -16.40
CA GLU A 139 -0.17 -7.27 -15.45
C GLU A 139 -0.12 -6.49 -14.14
N ILE A 140 -1.05 -5.57 -13.87
CA ILE A 140 -1.12 -4.85 -12.60
C ILE A 140 -1.69 -5.75 -11.50
N ALA A 141 -0.99 -5.82 -10.37
CA ALA A 141 -1.31 -6.75 -9.29
C ALA A 141 -2.63 -6.42 -8.57
N PHE A 142 -2.92 -5.14 -8.33
CA PHE A 142 -4.01 -4.72 -7.46
C PHE A 142 -4.84 -3.58 -8.05
N PRO A 143 -6.19 -3.61 -7.84
CA PRO A 143 -7.07 -2.55 -8.31
C PRO A 143 -6.73 -1.15 -7.76
N THR A 144 -6.21 -1.07 -6.52
CA THR A 144 -5.78 0.19 -5.91
C THR A 144 -4.59 0.80 -6.64
N VAL A 145 -3.64 -0.03 -7.06
CA VAL A 145 -2.48 0.39 -7.86
C VAL A 145 -2.93 0.85 -9.25
N GLU A 146 -3.79 0.06 -9.90
CA GLU A 146 -4.33 0.41 -11.22
C GLU A 146 -5.05 1.76 -11.19
N LYS A 147 -5.92 2.00 -10.19
CA LYS A 147 -6.62 3.27 -10.03
C LYS A 147 -5.67 4.43 -9.74
N THR A 148 -4.69 4.24 -8.85
CA THR A 148 -3.68 5.25 -8.56
C THR A 148 -2.91 5.67 -9.81
N LEU A 149 -2.50 4.70 -10.64
CA LEU A 149 -1.82 4.97 -11.91
C LEU A 149 -2.73 5.70 -12.90
N LYS A 150 -4.00 5.33 -13.02
CA LYS A 150 -4.96 6.01 -13.90
C LYS A 150 -5.18 7.45 -13.48
N TYR A 151 -5.38 7.71 -12.19
CA TYR A 151 -5.50 9.08 -11.67
C TYR A 151 -4.23 9.90 -11.93
N TYR A 152 -3.07 9.30 -11.77
CA TYR A 152 -1.80 9.97 -12.06
C TYR A 152 -1.70 10.42 -13.52
N LEU A 153 -2.08 9.55 -14.46
CA LEU A 153 -2.06 9.90 -15.89
C LEU A 153 -3.06 11.02 -16.23
N GLU A 154 -4.27 10.96 -15.65
CA GLU A 154 -5.27 12.02 -15.83
C GLU A 154 -4.81 13.36 -15.27
N ASP A 155 -4.18 13.36 -14.09
CA ASP A 155 -3.69 14.57 -13.45
C ASP A 155 -2.48 15.15 -14.18
N LEU A 156 -1.63 14.28 -14.73
CA LEU A 156 -0.50 14.70 -15.55
C LEU A 156 -0.95 15.43 -16.83
N GLU A 157 -2.02 14.95 -17.48
CA GLU A 157 -2.60 15.63 -18.64
C GLU A 157 -3.19 17.01 -18.30
N LYS A 158 -3.72 17.14 -17.08
CA LYS A 158 -4.35 18.38 -16.60
C LYS A 158 -3.39 19.32 -15.87
N ASP A 159 -2.17 18.87 -15.62
CA ASP A 159 -1.17 19.54 -14.75
C ASP A 159 -1.78 19.95 -13.39
N ASN A 160 -2.60 19.05 -12.80
CA ASN A 160 -3.33 19.32 -11.57
C ASN A 160 -3.47 18.05 -10.70
N PHE A 161 -2.58 17.88 -9.76
CA PHE A 161 -2.56 16.75 -8.85
C PHE A 161 -3.42 17.01 -7.61
N ILE A 162 -4.43 16.16 -7.37
CA ILE A 162 -5.34 16.30 -6.24
C ILE A 162 -5.41 14.99 -5.45
N PHE A 163 -5.59 15.11 -4.14
CA PHE A 163 -5.88 13.97 -3.27
C PHE A 163 -7.27 13.40 -3.57
N ARG A 164 -7.37 12.06 -3.62
CA ARG A 164 -8.63 11.33 -3.82
C ARG A 164 -8.84 10.26 -2.77
N GLU A 165 -10.07 10.15 -2.31
CA GLU A 165 -10.54 9.07 -1.46
C GLU A 165 -11.64 8.29 -2.19
N GLU A 166 -11.58 6.94 -2.14
CA GLU A 166 -12.54 6.08 -2.79
C GLU A 166 -12.73 4.75 -2.04
N ASP A 167 -13.94 4.19 -2.11
CA ASP A 167 -14.23 2.84 -1.61
C ASP A 167 -14.09 1.81 -2.74
N ILE A 168 -13.34 0.74 -2.50
CA ILE A 168 -13.33 -0.43 -3.37
C ILE A 168 -14.21 -1.51 -2.75
N LYS A 169 -15.38 -1.72 -3.32
CA LYS A 169 -16.32 -2.78 -2.94
C LYS A 169 -16.29 -3.85 -4.03
N LEU A 170 -15.89 -5.07 -3.65
CA LEU A 170 -16.14 -6.24 -4.48
C LEU A 170 -17.60 -6.65 -4.22
N TRP A 171 -18.39 -6.72 -5.27
CA TRP A 171 -19.76 -7.20 -5.24
C TRP A 171 -19.81 -8.72 -5.30
#